data_b9d7b8d5183dbeb37cc2f2499a3a9552
#
_entry.id   b9d7b8d5183dbeb37cc2f2499a3a9552
#
_cell.length_a   1.000
_cell.length_b   1.000
_cell.length_c   1.000
_cell.angle_alpha   90.00
_cell.angle_beta   90.00
_cell.angle_gamma   90.00
#
_symmetry.space_group_name_H-M   'P 1'
#
loop_
_entity.id
_entity.type
_entity.pdbx_description
1 polymer ?
#
loop_
_entity_poly.entity_id
_entity_poly.type
_entity_poly.pdbx_seq_one_letter_code
_entity_poly.pdbx_strand_id
1 'polypeptide(L)'
;MQFRDKQIAPPKEWETFENLCHALFKRVWHDPLAQKNGRRGQQQHGVDIFGSPNRAYQSYWGVQCKGKDCNYGSKPQWSEVLAEVTKAEKFSPPLDQWIFATTAPVDATLQKAARELTVARSAKGLFSVDVLGWEEIQALMATEPAVIGEFYPEHADRLPQLIEVLRT
;
A
#
# COMPACT_ATOMS: atom_id res chain seq x y z
N MET A 1 -14.63 12.29 15.66
CA MET A 1 -14.49 10.96 15.00
C MET A 1 -13.13 10.92 14.32
N GLN A 2 -12.34 9.93 14.65
CA GLN A 2 -11.02 9.77 14.05
C GLN A 2 -11.12 9.36 12.58
N PHE A 3 -10.13 9.70 11.77
CA PHE A 3 -10.11 9.38 10.33
C PHE A 3 -10.35 7.90 10.04
N ARG A 4 -9.73 7.01 10.80
CA ARG A 4 -9.89 5.55 10.66
C ARG A 4 -11.32 5.05 10.85
N ASP A 5 -12.15 5.80 11.59
CA ASP A 5 -13.52 5.42 11.93
C ASP A 5 -14.56 6.04 10.98
N LYS A 6 -14.13 6.88 10.04
CA LYS A 6 -14.98 7.49 9.04
C LYS A 6 -15.18 6.58 7.84
N GLN A 7 -16.31 6.69 7.18
CA GLN A 7 -16.51 6.08 5.87
C GLN A 7 -15.90 6.98 4.80
N ILE A 8 -14.66 6.68 4.45
CA ILE A 8 -13.92 7.41 3.43
C ILE A 8 -13.96 6.61 2.13
N ALA A 9 -14.45 7.23 1.05
CA ALA A 9 -14.41 6.59 -0.25
C ALA A 9 -12.97 6.51 -0.78
N PRO A 10 -12.56 5.36 -1.33
CA PRO A 10 -11.26 5.27 -1.98
C PRO A 10 -11.22 6.14 -3.24
N PRO A 11 -10.02 6.49 -3.74
CA PRO A 11 -9.89 7.19 -5.02
C PRO A 11 -10.56 6.38 -6.13
N LYS A 12 -11.27 7.08 -7.03
CA LYS A 12 -11.93 6.46 -8.19
C LYS A 12 -10.93 6.18 -9.31
N GLU A 13 -9.95 7.08 -9.46
CA GLU A 13 -8.94 6.99 -10.51
C GLU A 13 -7.79 6.08 -10.04
N TRP A 14 -7.43 5.14 -10.88
CA TRP A 14 -6.33 4.22 -10.65
C TRP A 14 -5.01 4.95 -10.33
N GLU A 15 -4.71 5.98 -11.10
CA GLU A 15 -3.48 6.76 -10.92
C GLU A 15 -3.44 7.50 -9.59
N THR A 16 -4.57 8.03 -9.13
CA THR A 16 -4.68 8.67 -7.82
C THR A 16 -4.45 7.66 -6.69
N PHE A 17 -4.98 6.46 -6.81
CA PHE A 17 -4.75 5.40 -5.85
C PHE A 17 -3.27 5.01 -5.77
N GLU A 18 -2.61 4.87 -6.90
CA GLU A 18 -1.17 4.58 -6.96
C GLU A 18 -0.36 5.73 -6.33
N ASN A 19 -0.71 6.99 -6.61
CA ASN A 19 -0.06 8.15 -6.00
C ASN A 19 -0.25 8.18 -4.48
N LEU A 20 -1.45 7.84 -4.00
CA LEU A 20 -1.73 7.73 -2.57
C LEU A 20 -0.86 6.65 -1.92
N CYS A 21 -0.80 5.46 -2.51
CA CYS A 21 0.04 4.37 -2.01
C CYS A 21 1.51 4.78 -1.99
N HIS A 22 2.00 5.44 -3.02
CA HIS A 22 3.38 5.93 -3.06
C HIS A 22 3.67 6.89 -1.91
N ALA A 23 2.84 7.91 -1.70
CA ALA A 23 2.99 8.86 -0.61
C ALA A 23 2.91 8.19 0.77
N LEU A 24 1.99 7.25 0.93
CA LEU A 24 1.78 6.51 2.18
C LEU A 24 2.99 5.63 2.53
N PHE A 25 3.42 4.79 1.59
CA PHE A 25 4.50 3.84 1.87
C PHE A 25 5.87 4.49 2.00
N LYS A 26 6.14 5.63 1.34
CA LYS A 26 7.32 6.43 1.64
C LYS A 26 7.44 6.75 3.14
N ARG A 27 6.31 7.06 3.77
CA ARG A 27 6.26 7.41 5.19
C ARG A 27 6.27 6.18 6.08
N VAL A 28 5.44 5.20 5.78
CA VAL A 28 5.36 3.94 6.54
C VAL A 28 6.71 3.24 6.58
N TRP A 29 7.44 3.25 5.48
CA TRP A 29 8.77 2.64 5.40
C TRP A 29 9.90 3.56 5.87
N HIS A 30 9.63 4.80 6.20
CA HIS A 30 10.66 5.80 6.48
C HIS A 30 11.72 5.85 5.35
N ASP A 31 11.24 5.83 4.12
CA ASP A 31 12.07 5.86 2.92
C ASP A 31 11.67 7.01 2.00
N PRO A 32 12.29 8.19 2.11
CA PRO A 32 11.97 9.33 1.25
C PRO A 32 12.32 9.09 -0.21
N LEU A 33 13.11 8.07 -0.52
CA LEU A 33 13.52 7.71 -1.88
C LEU A 33 12.70 6.57 -2.49
N ALA A 34 11.69 6.07 -1.79
CA ALA A 34 10.75 5.10 -2.37
C ALA A 34 10.12 5.69 -3.64
N GLN A 35 10.02 4.87 -4.68
CA GLN A 35 9.65 5.36 -6.01
C GLN A 35 8.70 4.42 -6.73
N LYS A 36 8.01 4.97 -7.70
CA LYS A 36 7.23 4.19 -8.65
C LYS A 36 8.16 3.41 -9.59
N ASN A 37 7.78 2.19 -9.91
CA ASN A 37 8.56 1.30 -10.75
C ASN A 37 8.29 1.55 -12.25
N GLY A 38 9.14 2.34 -12.85
CA GLY A 38 9.06 2.65 -14.27
C GLY A 38 7.93 3.61 -14.63
N ARG A 39 7.61 3.66 -15.91
CA ARG A 39 6.56 4.48 -16.49
C ARG A 39 5.43 3.60 -17.00
N ARG A 40 4.26 4.21 -17.20
CA ARG A 40 3.11 3.55 -17.82
C ARG A 40 3.51 2.84 -19.13
N GLY A 41 3.11 1.58 -19.25
CA GLY A 41 3.43 0.75 -20.40
C GLY A 41 4.76 0.01 -20.33
N GLN A 42 5.59 0.28 -19.34
CA GLN A 42 6.80 -0.49 -19.07
C GLN A 42 6.50 -1.73 -18.23
N GLN A 43 7.33 -2.76 -18.38
CA GLN A 43 7.19 -3.99 -17.59
C GLN A 43 7.56 -3.74 -16.13
N GLN A 44 6.62 -3.97 -15.22
CA GLN A 44 6.75 -3.65 -13.80
C GLN A 44 6.94 -4.87 -12.91
N HIS A 45 6.83 -6.08 -13.45
CA HIS A 45 7.01 -7.35 -12.73
C HIS A 45 6.20 -7.45 -11.44
N GLY A 46 4.92 -7.05 -11.47
CA GLY A 46 4.05 -7.14 -10.29
C GLY A 46 4.43 -6.19 -9.15
N VAL A 47 5.16 -5.12 -9.44
CA VAL A 47 5.60 -4.12 -8.45
C VAL A 47 5.41 -2.73 -9.03
N ASP A 48 4.47 -1.96 -8.50
CA ASP A 48 4.23 -0.58 -8.91
C ASP A 48 5.07 0.42 -8.14
N ILE A 49 5.36 0.12 -6.87
CA ILE A 49 6.13 0.97 -5.96
C ILE A 49 7.16 0.09 -5.24
N PHE A 50 8.36 0.59 -5.09
CA PHE A 50 9.39 -0.08 -4.29
C PHE A 50 10.21 0.89 -3.48
N GLY A 51 10.82 0.38 -2.41
CA GLY A 51 11.67 1.16 -1.54
C GLY A 51 12.50 0.27 -0.63
N SER A 52 13.35 0.91 0.17
CA SER A 52 14.19 0.25 1.17
C SER A 52 13.81 0.79 2.55
N PRO A 53 13.20 -0.03 3.45
CA PRO A 53 12.79 0.45 4.77
C PRO A 53 13.96 1.07 5.52
N ASN A 54 13.75 2.27 6.08
CA ASN A 54 14.79 3.05 6.77
C ASN A 54 16.07 3.25 5.93
N ARG A 55 15.98 3.19 4.61
CA ARG A 55 17.11 3.21 3.68
C ARG A 55 18.16 2.12 3.95
N ALA A 56 17.72 0.94 4.41
CA ALA A 56 18.57 -0.25 4.51
C ALA A 56 18.80 -0.82 3.11
N TYR A 57 19.81 -0.34 2.41
CA TYR A 57 20.04 -0.56 0.97
C TYR A 57 20.13 -2.03 0.54
N GLN A 58 20.22 -2.98 1.47
CA GLN A 58 20.20 -4.42 1.19
C GLN A 58 18.80 -5.04 1.31
N SER A 59 17.79 -4.27 1.69
CA SER A 59 16.41 -4.73 1.85
C SER A 59 15.51 -3.93 0.93
N TYR A 60 14.72 -4.63 0.11
CA TYR A 60 13.75 -4.01 -0.79
C TYR A 60 12.35 -4.54 -0.51
N TRP A 61 11.41 -3.61 -0.44
CA TRP A 61 9.98 -3.89 -0.27
C TRP A 61 9.21 -3.34 -1.47
N GLY A 62 8.15 -4.03 -1.85
CA GLY A 62 7.36 -3.65 -3.02
C GLY A 62 5.87 -3.63 -2.73
N VAL A 63 5.15 -2.84 -3.53
CA VAL A 63 3.68 -2.75 -3.51
C VAL A 63 3.16 -2.90 -4.93
N GLN A 64 2.15 -3.76 -5.10
CA GLN A 64 1.33 -3.83 -6.29
C GLN A 64 -0.02 -3.19 -5.99
N CYS A 65 -0.42 -2.19 -6.76
CA CYS A 65 -1.69 -1.49 -6.61
C CYS A 65 -2.74 -2.06 -7.55
N LYS A 66 -3.90 -2.45 -7.01
CA LYS A 66 -5.05 -2.92 -7.80
C LYS A 66 -6.29 -2.11 -7.43
N GLY A 67 -6.65 -1.15 -8.29
CA GLY A 67 -7.94 -0.48 -8.20
C GLY A 67 -9.06 -1.47 -8.52
N LYS A 68 -10.08 -1.52 -7.67
CA LYS A 68 -11.28 -2.32 -7.87
C LYS A 68 -12.50 -1.42 -7.73
N ASP A 69 -13.46 -1.61 -8.61
CA ASP A 69 -14.72 -0.90 -8.51
C ASP A 69 -15.60 -1.56 -7.42
N CYS A 70 -15.64 -0.93 -6.25
CA CYS A 70 -16.41 -1.41 -5.11
C CYS A 70 -17.93 -1.44 -5.38
N ASN A 71 -18.42 -0.68 -6.37
CA ASN A 71 -19.84 -0.63 -6.69
C ASN A 71 -20.35 -1.94 -7.33
N TYR A 72 -19.46 -2.73 -7.89
CA TYR A 72 -19.79 -3.98 -8.56
C TYR A 72 -19.42 -5.22 -7.74
N GLY A 73 -19.08 -5.07 -6.46
CA GLY A 73 -18.76 -6.19 -5.58
C GLY A 73 -17.48 -6.94 -6.00
N SER A 74 -16.61 -6.31 -6.75
CA SER A 74 -15.35 -6.89 -7.24
C SER A 74 -14.35 -7.05 -6.10
N LYS A 75 -14.52 -8.08 -5.28
CA LYS A 75 -13.51 -8.45 -4.29
C LYS A 75 -12.30 -9.05 -5.00
N PRO A 76 -11.07 -8.81 -4.52
CA PRO A 76 -9.89 -9.45 -5.06
C PRO A 76 -10.00 -10.97 -4.86
N GLN A 77 -9.67 -11.71 -5.91
CA GLN A 77 -9.63 -13.17 -5.84
C GLN A 77 -8.21 -13.60 -5.46
N TRP A 78 -8.11 -14.70 -4.70
CA TRP A 78 -6.81 -15.23 -4.33
C TRP A 78 -5.94 -15.57 -5.53
N SER A 79 -6.55 -16.07 -6.62
CA SER A 79 -5.85 -16.33 -7.89
C SER A 79 -5.19 -15.08 -8.49
N GLU A 80 -5.81 -13.91 -8.33
CA GLU A 80 -5.22 -12.64 -8.78
C GLU A 80 -3.97 -12.30 -7.96
N VAL A 81 -4.04 -12.48 -6.64
CA VAL A 81 -2.89 -12.24 -5.75
C VAL A 81 -1.74 -13.17 -6.12
N LEU A 82 -2.01 -14.47 -6.29
CA LEU A 82 -0.99 -15.45 -6.67
C LEU A 82 -0.34 -15.14 -8.03
N ALA A 83 -1.13 -14.69 -9.01
CA ALA A 83 -0.61 -14.29 -10.31
C ALA A 83 0.37 -13.11 -10.19
N GLU A 84 0.05 -12.12 -9.35
CA GLU A 84 0.93 -10.99 -9.12
C GLU A 84 2.17 -11.36 -8.29
N VAL A 85 2.04 -12.28 -7.33
CA VAL A 85 3.20 -12.84 -6.59
C VAL A 85 4.20 -13.47 -7.56
N THR A 86 3.71 -14.27 -8.51
CA THR A 86 4.56 -14.91 -9.53
C THR A 86 5.31 -13.88 -10.37
N LYS A 87 4.66 -12.78 -10.73
CA LYS A 87 5.32 -11.67 -11.44
C LYS A 87 6.36 -10.98 -10.56
N ALA A 88 6.04 -10.74 -9.29
CA ALA A 88 6.92 -10.05 -8.35
C ALA A 88 8.21 -10.83 -8.05
N GLU A 89 8.20 -12.14 -8.21
CA GLU A 89 9.40 -12.98 -8.09
C GLU A 89 10.49 -12.63 -9.11
N LYS A 90 10.12 -11.97 -10.20
CA LYS A 90 11.06 -11.52 -11.25
C LYS A 90 11.65 -10.14 -10.96
N PHE A 91 11.17 -9.44 -9.95
CA PHE A 91 11.72 -8.14 -9.58
C PHE A 91 13.15 -8.30 -9.07
N SER A 92 14.04 -7.41 -9.51
CA SER A 92 15.46 -7.43 -9.12
C SER A 92 15.86 -6.08 -8.50
N PRO A 93 16.56 -6.07 -7.34
CA PRO A 93 16.92 -7.26 -6.56
C PRO A 93 15.72 -7.93 -5.89
N PRO A 94 15.84 -9.17 -5.39
CA PRO A 94 14.73 -9.85 -4.74
C PRO A 94 14.15 -9.06 -3.58
N LEU A 95 12.82 -9.03 -3.50
CA LEU A 95 12.11 -8.36 -2.41
C LEU A 95 12.19 -9.18 -1.10
N ASP A 96 12.08 -8.49 0.04
CA ASP A 96 11.90 -9.12 1.35
C ASP A 96 10.44 -9.09 1.80
N GLN A 97 9.69 -8.07 1.38
CA GLN A 97 8.26 -7.96 1.60
C GLN A 97 7.56 -7.47 0.33
N TRP A 98 6.38 -8.01 0.09
CA TRP A 98 5.53 -7.57 -1.00
C TRP A 98 4.09 -7.39 -0.51
N ILE A 99 3.47 -6.32 -0.92
CA ILE A 99 2.13 -5.91 -0.52
C ILE A 99 1.23 -5.83 -1.74
N PHE A 100 0.10 -6.52 -1.70
CA PHE A 100 -0.99 -6.33 -2.63
C PHE A 100 -1.96 -5.32 -2.01
N ALA A 101 -2.03 -4.12 -2.57
CA ALA A 101 -2.89 -3.03 -2.09
C ALA A 101 -4.08 -2.84 -3.04
N THR A 102 -5.29 -2.82 -2.49
CA THR A 102 -6.52 -2.68 -3.29
C THR A 102 -7.48 -1.68 -2.66
N THR A 103 -8.28 -1.03 -3.51
CA THR A 103 -9.40 -0.17 -3.07
C THR A 103 -10.62 -0.97 -2.61
N ALA A 104 -10.66 -2.27 -2.88
CA ALA A 104 -11.75 -3.15 -2.46
C ALA A 104 -11.59 -3.61 -1.00
N PRO A 105 -12.66 -4.06 -0.35
CA PRO A 105 -12.55 -4.76 0.93
C PRO A 105 -11.78 -6.08 0.78
N VAL A 106 -11.04 -6.44 1.81
CA VAL A 106 -10.35 -7.72 1.91
C VAL A 106 -10.94 -8.50 3.08
N ASP A 107 -11.37 -9.71 2.84
CA ASP A 107 -11.99 -10.55 3.86
C ASP A 107 -10.94 -11.36 4.66
N ALA A 108 -11.42 -11.95 5.76
CA ALA A 108 -10.58 -12.76 6.64
C ALA A 108 -9.99 -14.00 5.94
N THR A 109 -10.71 -14.58 4.99
CA THR A 109 -10.26 -15.74 4.21
C THR A 109 -9.03 -15.40 3.38
N LEU A 110 -9.06 -14.26 2.69
CA LEU A 110 -7.94 -13.79 1.88
C LEU A 110 -6.73 -13.42 2.75
N GLN A 111 -6.97 -12.75 3.89
CA GLN A 111 -5.91 -12.41 4.85
C GLN A 111 -5.25 -13.67 5.43
N LYS A 112 -6.04 -14.69 5.76
CA LYS A 112 -5.52 -15.98 6.22
C LYS A 112 -4.66 -16.66 5.16
N ALA A 113 -5.13 -16.71 3.92
CA ALA A 113 -4.39 -17.28 2.81
C ALA A 113 -3.03 -16.58 2.61
N ALA A 114 -2.99 -15.27 2.75
CA ALA A 114 -1.74 -14.51 2.67
C ALA A 114 -0.76 -14.85 3.78
N ARG A 115 -1.24 -15.00 5.02
CA ARG A 115 -0.41 -15.41 6.16
C ARG A 115 0.16 -16.81 5.96
N GLU A 116 -0.68 -17.76 5.53
CA GLU A 116 -0.26 -19.14 5.29
C GLU A 116 0.77 -19.22 4.16
N LEU A 117 0.56 -18.47 3.09
CA LEU A 117 1.51 -18.37 1.99
C LEU A 117 2.86 -17.80 2.47
N THR A 118 2.82 -16.75 3.30
CA THR A 118 4.01 -16.12 3.88
C THR A 118 4.84 -17.12 4.69
N VAL A 119 4.20 -17.94 5.51
CA VAL A 119 4.89 -19.00 6.28
C VAL A 119 5.59 -19.99 5.35
N ALA A 120 4.90 -20.48 4.33
CA ALA A 120 5.47 -21.41 3.35
C ALA A 120 6.63 -20.79 2.56
N ARG A 121 6.51 -19.53 2.18
CA ARG A 121 7.53 -18.78 1.44
C ARG A 121 8.76 -18.47 2.30
N SER A 122 8.54 -18.12 3.55
CA SER A 122 9.61 -17.82 4.51
C SER A 122 10.55 -19.02 4.69
N ALA A 123 10.02 -20.24 4.72
CA ALA A 123 10.81 -21.46 4.80
C ALA A 123 11.77 -21.64 3.60
N LYS A 124 11.49 -20.99 2.48
CA LYS A 124 12.31 -21.02 1.25
C LYS A 124 13.15 -19.75 1.07
N GLY A 125 13.15 -18.84 2.04
CA GLY A 125 13.85 -17.56 1.93
C GLY A 125 13.25 -16.59 0.91
N LEU A 126 11.95 -16.74 0.59
CA LEU A 126 11.22 -15.87 -0.34
C LEU A 126 10.48 -14.76 0.41
N PHE A 127 10.14 -13.68 -0.28
CA PHE A 127 9.49 -12.52 0.31
C PHE A 127 8.15 -12.86 0.97
N SER A 128 7.80 -12.13 2.02
CA SER A 128 6.49 -12.18 2.66
C SER A 128 5.42 -11.52 1.79
N VAL A 129 4.18 -11.99 1.94
CA VAL A 129 3.02 -11.50 1.18
C VAL A 129 1.98 -10.95 2.14
N ASP A 130 1.67 -9.67 2.00
CA ASP A 130 0.59 -9.01 2.71
C ASP A 130 -0.47 -8.53 1.72
N VAL A 131 -1.73 -8.56 2.13
CA VAL A 131 -2.85 -8.05 1.35
C VAL A 131 -3.57 -6.98 2.17
N LEU A 132 -3.60 -5.77 1.64
CA LEU A 132 -4.25 -4.63 2.27
C LEU A 132 -5.45 -4.18 1.43
N GLY A 133 -6.63 -4.24 2.02
CA GLY A 133 -7.83 -3.64 1.47
C GLY A 133 -7.94 -2.16 1.85
N TRP A 134 -9.03 -1.53 1.43
CA TRP A 134 -9.20 -0.10 1.67
C TRP A 134 -9.26 0.25 3.17
N GLU A 135 -9.89 -0.58 3.99
CA GLU A 135 -9.95 -0.33 5.44
C GLU A 135 -8.57 -0.32 6.10
N GLU A 136 -7.70 -1.25 5.71
CA GLU A 136 -6.33 -1.33 6.22
C GLU A 136 -5.48 -0.15 5.74
N ILE A 137 -5.66 0.26 4.48
CA ILE A 137 -4.98 1.44 3.92
C ILE A 137 -5.45 2.71 4.64
N GLN A 138 -6.75 2.86 4.87
CA GLN A 138 -7.29 3.97 5.64
C GLN A 138 -6.74 4.01 7.07
N ALA A 139 -6.61 2.86 7.71
CA ALA A 139 -6.02 2.77 9.05
C ALA A 139 -4.54 3.21 9.07
N LEU A 140 -3.76 2.86 8.05
CA LEU A 140 -2.39 3.34 7.89
C LEU A 140 -2.35 4.86 7.66
N MET A 141 -3.25 5.39 6.82
CA MET A 141 -3.34 6.83 6.59
C MET A 141 -3.63 7.60 7.88
N ALA A 142 -4.40 7.01 8.79
CA ALA A 142 -4.70 7.63 10.09
C ALA A 142 -3.45 7.87 10.93
N THR A 143 -2.37 7.14 10.71
CA THR A 143 -1.07 7.33 11.36
C THR A 143 -0.17 8.34 10.63
N GLU A 144 -0.58 8.82 9.47
CA GLU A 144 0.20 9.69 8.60
C GLU A 144 -0.61 10.93 8.18
N PRO A 145 -0.77 11.93 9.07
CA PRO A 145 -1.60 13.10 8.82
C PRO A 145 -1.25 13.86 7.54
N ALA A 146 0.01 13.86 7.13
CA ALA A 146 0.44 14.53 5.90
C ALA A 146 -0.16 13.88 4.65
N VAL A 147 -0.37 12.58 4.64
CA VAL A 147 -1.03 11.87 3.53
C VAL A 147 -2.52 12.23 3.50
N ILE A 148 -3.17 12.29 4.65
CA ILE A 148 -4.57 12.75 4.76
C ILE A 148 -4.69 14.18 4.20
N GLY A 149 -3.78 15.08 4.60
CA GLY A 149 -3.79 16.47 4.13
C GLY A 149 -3.62 16.60 2.62
N GLU A 150 -2.87 15.72 1.99
CA GLU A 150 -2.64 15.72 0.55
C GLU A 150 -3.82 15.17 -0.25
N PHE A 151 -4.40 14.04 0.17
CA PHE A 151 -5.41 13.31 -0.62
C PHE A 151 -6.84 13.53 -0.14
N TYR A 152 -7.03 13.86 1.13
CA TYR A 152 -8.32 14.10 1.77
C TYR A 152 -8.27 15.32 2.68
N PRO A 153 -7.97 16.52 2.13
CA PRO A 153 -7.76 17.73 2.94
C PRO A 153 -8.99 18.11 3.77
N GLU A 154 -10.18 17.74 3.35
CA GLU A 154 -11.44 17.97 4.09
C GLU A 154 -11.53 17.17 5.40
N HIS A 155 -10.70 16.12 5.55
CA HIS A 155 -10.59 15.29 6.74
C HIS A 155 -9.34 15.54 7.56
N ALA A 156 -8.49 16.50 7.15
CA ALA A 156 -7.27 16.82 7.88
C ALA A 156 -7.59 17.53 9.19
N ASP A 157 -6.94 17.13 10.27
CA ASP A 157 -7.03 17.82 11.56
C ASP A 157 -6.34 19.18 11.48
N ARG A 158 -7.04 20.23 11.89
CA ARG A 158 -6.51 21.62 11.91
C ARG A 158 -5.66 21.91 13.14
N LEU A 159 -5.59 21.01 14.10
CA LEU A 159 -4.86 21.20 15.37
C LEU A 159 -3.35 21.47 15.22
N PRO A 160 -2.61 20.82 14.33
CA PRO A 160 -1.19 21.13 14.15
C PRO A 160 -0.92 22.57 13.68
N GLN A 161 -1.81 23.14 12.86
CA GLN A 161 -1.68 24.53 12.38
C GLN A 161 -1.90 25.56 13.48
N LEU A 162 -2.78 25.27 14.44
CA LEU A 162 -3.02 26.16 15.59
C LEU A 162 -1.85 26.15 16.58
N ILE A 163 -1.17 25.02 16.75
CA ILE A 163 0.00 24.92 17.64
C ILE A 163 1.20 25.67 17.05
N GLU A 164 1.36 25.67 15.75
CA GLU A 164 2.44 26.37 15.07
C GLU A 164 2.25 27.90 15.12
N VAL A 165 1.01 28.37 14.99
CA VAL A 165 0.65 29.80 15.16
C VAL A 165 0.86 30.29 16.60
N LEU A 166 0.69 29.44 17.60
CA LEU A 166 0.89 29.79 19.00
C LEU A 166 2.36 29.72 19.44
N ARG A 167 3.26 29.20 18.60
CA ARG A 167 4.71 29.14 18.84
C ARG A 167 5.50 30.29 18.19
N THR A 168 4.84 31.07 17.34
CA THR A 168 5.38 32.30 16.75
C THR A 168 4.95 33.53 17.55
#